data_8375eccd97e2f1c5311ed6fede338ebb
#
_entry.id   8375eccd97e2f1c5311ed6fede338ebb
#
_cell.length_a   1.000
_cell.length_b   1.000
_cell.length_c   1.000
_cell.angle_alpha   90.00
_cell.angle_beta   90.00
_cell.angle_gamma   90.00
#
_symmetry.space_group_name_H-M   'P 1'
#
loop_
_entity.id
_entity.type
_entity.pdbx_description
1 polymer ?
#
loop_
_entity_poly.entity_id
_entity_poly.type
_entity_poly.pdbx_seq_one_letter_code
_entity_poly.pdbx_strand_id
1 'polypeptide(L)'
;MVASNFPFNQRFEHERQTQVSLLTASISNTRYYWHTLCNSRFQEALQRHLSPLLNAEEAVIICKSSGLNMLTHWLEGLSEENLPFRLRVIALGPVSRRLLNRKDIDILVIKGKKDIYSRFLDGHPADVVVDSNHFDYEYREDVKGLVHDWIRKSDKD
;
A
#
# COMPACT_ATOMS: atom_id res chain seq x y z
N MET A 1 -6.33 -8.15 -15.98
CA MET A 1 -5.90 -7.88 -14.59
C MET A 1 -4.46 -8.36 -14.45
N VAL A 2 -3.53 -7.47 -14.13
CA VAL A 2 -2.13 -7.82 -13.86
C VAL A 2 -1.98 -7.91 -12.35
N ALA A 3 -1.78 -9.11 -11.82
CA ALA A 3 -1.46 -9.29 -10.41
C ALA A 3 0.06 -9.19 -10.24
N SER A 4 0.52 -8.17 -9.54
CA SER A 4 1.93 -7.95 -9.24
C SER A 4 2.10 -7.71 -7.74
N ASN A 5 3.16 -8.26 -7.17
CA ASN A 5 3.46 -8.18 -5.75
C ASN A 5 4.86 -7.61 -5.54
N PHE A 6 4.97 -6.30 -5.47
CA PHE A 6 6.24 -5.64 -5.18
C PHE A 6 6.48 -5.57 -3.64
N PRO A 7 7.68 -5.82 -3.15
CA PRO A 7 8.94 -6.05 -3.88
C PRO A 7 9.25 -7.53 -4.17
N PHE A 8 8.34 -8.45 -3.87
CA PHE A 8 8.63 -9.88 -3.90
C PHE A 8 8.62 -10.48 -5.30
N ASN A 9 7.89 -9.88 -6.26
CA ASN A 9 7.75 -10.34 -7.65
C ASN A 9 7.40 -11.84 -7.78
N GLN A 10 6.83 -12.43 -6.75
CA GLN A 10 6.41 -13.83 -6.75
C GLN A 10 5.03 -13.92 -7.37
N ARG A 11 4.83 -14.94 -8.20
CA ARG A 11 3.46 -15.33 -8.58
C ARG A 11 2.71 -15.70 -7.31
N PHE A 12 1.45 -15.27 -7.21
CA PHE A 12 0.55 -15.73 -6.16
C PHE A 12 0.26 -17.23 -6.38
N GLU A 13 1.22 -18.08 -6.07
CA GLU A 13 0.97 -19.49 -5.85
C GLU A 13 0.41 -19.62 -4.43
N HIS A 14 -0.68 -20.35 -4.28
CA HIS A 14 -1.31 -20.64 -2.98
C HIS A 14 -0.42 -21.56 -2.12
N GLU A 15 0.87 -21.33 -2.11
CA GLU A 15 1.77 -22.01 -1.21
C GLU A 15 1.53 -21.49 0.21
N ARG A 16 1.42 -22.44 1.14
CA ARG A 16 1.29 -22.21 2.57
C ARG A 16 2.30 -21.15 2.99
N GLN A 17 1.80 -19.97 3.32
CA GLN A 17 2.62 -18.92 3.89
C GLN A 17 3.23 -19.46 5.16
N THR A 18 4.52 -19.77 5.14
CA THR A 18 5.28 -20.00 6.35
C THR A 18 5.14 -18.76 7.21
N GLN A 19 4.66 -18.92 8.43
CA GLN A 19 4.51 -17.81 9.38
C GLN A 19 5.89 -17.18 9.59
N VAL A 20 6.13 -16.06 8.94
CA VAL A 20 7.34 -15.25 9.15
C VAL A 20 7.26 -14.69 10.57
N SER A 21 8.33 -14.81 11.36
CA SER A 21 8.32 -14.27 12.71
C SER A 21 8.06 -12.76 12.67
N LEU A 22 7.32 -12.24 13.66
CA LEU A 22 6.97 -10.81 13.76
C LEU A 22 8.24 -9.92 13.72
N LEU A 23 9.33 -10.37 14.30
CA LEU A 23 10.62 -9.66 14.27
C LEU A 23 11.16 -9.56 12.84
N THR A 24 11.15 -10.66 12.08
CA THR A 24 11.62 -10.69 10.69
C THR A 24 10.76 -9.79 9.82
N ALA A 25 9.43 -9.81 10.00
CA ALA A 25 8.52 -8.93 9.28
C ALA A 25 8.78 -7.45 9.60
N SER A 26 8.99 -7.10 10.88
CA SER A 26 9.29 -5.73 11.31
C SER A 26 10.61 -5.22 10.74
N ILE A 27 11.66 -6.05 10.77
CA ILE A 27 12.98 -5.71 10.20
C ILE A 27 12.86 -5.48 8.69
N SER A 28 12.14 -6.36 7.97
CA SER A 28 11.93 -6.22 6.54
C SER A 28 11.17 -4.93 6.20
N ASN A 29 10.10 -4.61 6.91
CA ASN A 29 9.34 -3.39 6.70
C ASN A 29 10.17 -2.13 6.96
N THR A 30 10.96 -2.11 8.04
CA THR A 30 11.89 -1.02 8.35
C THR A 30 12.94 -0.87 7.24
N ARG A 31 13.49 -1.99 6.76
CA ARG A 31 14.46 -1.99 5.65
C ARG A 31 13.85 -1.42 4.37
N TYR A 32 12.64 -1.81 3.98
CA TYR A 32 11.96 -1.26 2.81
C TYR A 32 11.67 0.23 2.97
N TYR A 33 11.26 0.67 4.14
CA TYR A 33 11.09 2.09 4.44
C TYR A 33 12.37 2.89 4.18
N TRP A 34 13.52 2.44 4.73
CA TRP A 34 14.81 3.10 4.50
C TRP A 34 15.28 3.03 3.06
N HIS A 35 15.13 1.88 2.38
CA HIS A 35 15.50 1.75 0.98
C HIS A 35 14.72 2.70 0.08
N THR A 36 13.43 2.92 0.37
CA THR A 36 12.61 3.90 -0.36
C THR A 36 13.19 5.31 -0.24
N LEU A 37 13.72 5.68 0.92
CA LEU A 37 14.23 7.03 1.17
C LEU A 37 15.67 7.26 0.68
N CYS A 38 16.53 6.23 0.77
CA CYS A 38 17.98 6.42 0.68
C CYS A 38 18.68 5.53 -0.35
N ASN A 39 17.97 4.63 -1.05
CA ASN A 39 18.60 3.69 -1.98
C ASN A 39 18.13 3.92 -3.41
N SER A 40 18.96 4.56 -4.24
CA SER A 40 18.64 4.87 -5.64
C SER A 40 18.32 3.62 -6.48
N ARG A 41 19.03 2.52 -6.27
CA ARG A 41 18.75 1.25 -7.00
C ARG A 41 17.38 0.69 -6.66
N PHE A 42 16.97 0.81 -5.40
CA PHE A 42 15.62 0.41 -4.98
C PHE A 42 14.56 1.33 -5.58
N GLN A 43 14.81 2.64 -5.60
CA GLN A 43 13.93 3.63 -6.22
C GLN A 43 13.78 3.40 -7.72
N GLU A 44 14.86 3.11 -8.43
CA GLU A 44 14.83 2.75 -9.85
C GLU A 44 14.06 1.44 -10.10
N ALA A 45 14.23 0.43 -9.22
CA ALA A 45 13.47 -0.81 -9.31
C ALA A 45 11.97 -0.57 -9.08
N LEU A 46 11.62 0.28 -8.13
CA LEU A 46 10.25 0.70 -7.86
C LEU A 46 9.64 1.43 -9.07
N GLN A 47 10.37 2.37 -9.66
CA GLN A 47 9.97 3.08 -10.88
C GLN A 47 9.67 2.10 -12.02
N ARG A 48 10.62 1.21 -12.35
CA ARG A 48 10.45 0.21 -13.40
C ARG A 48 9.26 -0.73 -13.16
N HIS A 49 9.00 -1.06 -11.88
CA HIS A 49 7.92 -1.97 -11.52
C HIS A 49 6.56 -1.32 -11.64
N LEU A 50 6.44 -0.06 -11.26
CA LEU A 50 5.18 0.68 -11.26
C LEU A 50 4.89 1.42 -12.58
N SER A 51 5.92 1.70 -13.40
CA SER A 51 5.75 2.39 -14.69
C SER A 51 4.71 1.79 -15.63
N PRO A 52 4.47 0.45 -15.70
CA PRO A 52 3.40 -0.09 -16.53
C PRO A 52 1.99 0.42 -16.14
N LEU A 53 1.80 0.91 -14.92
CA LEU A 53 0.52 1.49 -14.51
C LEU A 53 0.18 2.77 -15.27
N LEU A 54 1.19 3.50 -15.79
CA LEU A 54 0.99 4.71 -16.58
C LEU A 54 0.24 4.44 -17.90
N ASN A 55 0.17 3.18 -18.34
CA ASN A 55 -0.58 2.77 -19.54
C ASN A 55 -1.94 2.14 -19.19
N ALA A 56 -2.34 2.15 -17.91
CA ALA A 56 -3.65 1.67 -17.49
C ALA A 56 -4.70 2.77 -17.60
N GLU A 57 -5.96 2.43 -17.74
CA GLU A 57 -7.08 3.36 -17.58
C GLU A 57 -7.43 3.54 -16.11
N GLU A 58 -7.37 2.46 -15.34
CA GLU A 58 -7.62 2.45 -13.90
C GLU A 58 -6.71 1.45 -13.20
N ALA A 59 -6.27 1.79 -11.98
CA ALA A 59 -5.52 0.90 -11.11
C ALA A 59 -6.04 0.96 -9.67
N VAL A 60 -6.17 -0.21 -9.04
CA VAL A 60 -6.41 -0.35 -7.61
C VAL A 60 -5.17 -0.92 -6.95
N ILE A 61 -4.59 -0.18 -6.01
CA ILE A 61 -3.38 -0.59 -5.30
C ILE A 61 -3.70 -0.80 -3.83
N ILE A 62 -3.41 -2.00 -3.32
CA ILE A 62 -3.51 -2.29 -1.89
C ILE A 62 -2.11 -2.18 -1.29
N CYS A 63 -1.92 -1.20 -0.42
CA CYS A 63 -0.67 -0.95 0.29
C CYS A 63 -0.78 -1.43 1.74
N LYS A 64 0.18 -2.20 2.21
CA LYS A 64 0.32 -2.56 3.63
C LYS A 64 1.59 -1.92 4.20
N SER A 65 1.52 -1.39 5.42
CA SER A 65 2.67 -0.85 6.15
C SER A 65 3.46 0.18 5.33
N SER A 66 4.76 -0.04 5.08
CA SER A 66 5.63 0.85 4.27
C SER A 66 5.27 0.90 2.77
N GLY A 67 4.34 0.08 2.30
CA GLY A 67 3.89 0.09 0.91
C GLY A 67 3.32 1.44 0.47
N LEU A 68 2.61 2.14 1.37
CA LEU A 68 2.12 3.49 1.08
C LEU A 68 3.27 4.49 0.93
N ASN A 69 4.33 4.39 1.73
CA ASN A 69 5.52 5.24 1.60
C ASN A 69 6.23 5.02 0.25
N MET A 70 6.28 3.77 -0.24
CA MET A 70 6.84 3.45 -1.56
C MET A 70 5.99 4.07 -2.67
N LEU A 71 4.67 3.90 -2.61
CA LEU A 71 3.74 4.46 -3.59
C LEU A 71 3.83 6.00 -3.62
N THR A 72 3.82 6.65 -2.45
CA THR A 72 3.93 8.11 -2.34
C THR A 72 5.25 8.59 -2.96
N HIS A 73 6.36 7.92 -2.68
CA HIS A 73 7.66 8.26 -3.26
C HIS A 73 7.66 8.12 -4.80
N TRP A 74 7.05 7.06 -5.34
CA TRP A 74 6.92 6.90 -6.79
C TRP A 74 6.09 8.01 -7.42
N LEU A 75 4.95 8.34 -6.82
CA LEU A 75 4.05 9.39 -7.31
C LEU A 75 4.69 10.78 -7.27
N GLU A 76 5.50 11.07 -6.25
CA GLU A 76 6.26 12.33 -6.16
C GLU A 76 7.34 12.44 -7.26
N GLY A 77 7.84 11.32 -7.75
CA GLY A 77 8.79 11.25 -8.86
C GLY A 77 8.15 11.45 -10.24
N LEU A 78 6.82 11.42 -10.34
CA LEU A 78 6.10 11.74 -11.57
C LEU A 78 5.98 13.26 -11.70
N SER A 79 6.43 13.79 -12.84
CA SER A 79 6.43 15.24 -13.12
C SER A 79 5.05 15.78 -13.50
N GLU A 80 4.04 14.96 -13.56
CA GLU A 80 2.70 15.31 -14.02
C GLU A 80 1.82 15.78 -12.86
N GLU A 81 1.10 16.90 -13.06
CA GLU A 81 0.14 17.40 -12.07
C GLU A 81 -1.05 16.43 -11.88
N ASN A 82 -1.44 15.72 -12.96
CA ASN A 82 -2.49 14.72 -12.93
C ASN A 82 -1.96 13.38 -13.44
N LEU A 83 -2.45 12.29 -12.86
CA LEU A 83 -2.15 10.96 -13.36
C LEU A 83 -2.84 10.71 -14.70
N PRO A 84 -2.19 10.02 -15.65
CA PRO A 84 -2.82 9.64 -16.92
C PRO A 84 -3.87 8.53 -16.77
N PHE A 85 -4.09 8.04 -15.55
CA PHE A 85 -5.04 6.98 -15.21
C PHE A 85 -5.71 7.24 -13.87
N ARG A 86 -6.87 6.64 -13.64
CA ARG A 86 -7.55 6.68 -12.35
C ARG A 86 -6.82 5.77 -11.35
N LEU A 87 -6.35 6.35 -10.24
CA LEU A 87 -5.69 5.61 -9.17
C LEU A 87 -6.55 5.55 -7.92
N ARG A 88 -6.77 4.35 -7.43
CA ARG A 88 -7.45 4.08 -6.17
C ARG A 88 -6.52 3.33 -5.23
N VAL A 89 -6.41 3.77 -4.00
CA VAL A 89 -5.46 3.24 -3.03
C VAL A 89 -6.18 2.76 -1.77
N ILE A 90 -5.88 1.56 -1.32
CA ILE A 90 -6.30 1.04 -0.02
C ILE A 90 -5.05 0.87 0.83
N ALA A 91 -4.99 1.61 1.94
CA ALA A 91 -3.86 1.59 2.86
C ALA A 91 -4.21 0.83 4.15
N LEU A 92 -3.62 -0.34 4.33
CA LEU A 92 -3.81 -1.20 5.51
C LEU A 92 -2.68 -0.97 6.52
N GLY A 93 -3.00 -0.35 7.66
CA GLY A 93 -2.01 -0.01 8.67
C GLY A 93 -0.79 0.71 8.11
N PRO A 94 -0.96 1.84 7.39
CA PRO A 94 0.15 2.48 6.69
C PRO A 94 1.23 2.94 7.65
N VAL A 95 2.47 2.96 7.14
CA VAL A 95 3.65 3.55 7.77
C VAL A 95 4.27 4.49 6.74
N SER A 96 3.84 5.75 6.76
CA SER A 96 4.31 6.79 5.84
C SER A 96 4.27 8.15 6.52
N ARG A 97 5.40 8.82 6.60
CA ARG A 97 5.46 10.21 7.09
C ARG A 97 5.00 11.23 6.04
N ARG A 98 5.11 10.87 4.77
CA ARG A 98 4.65 11.71 3.67
C ARG A 98 3.18 11.44 3.44
N LEU A 99 2.40 12.51 3.43
CA LEU A 99 0.98 12.41 3.13
C LEU A 99 0.77 12.25 1.63
N LEU A 100 0.03 11.22 1.24
CA LEU A 100 -0.51 11.12 -0.11
C LEU A 100 -1.74 12.04 -0.18
N ASN A 101 -1.50 13.30 -0.53
CA ASN A 101 -2.54 14.33 -0.61
C ASN A 101 -2.67 14.83 -2.05
N ARG A 102 -3.22 13.98 -2.92
CA ARG A 102 -3.50 14.31 -4.32
C ARG A 102 -5.01 14.22 -4.57
N LYS A 103 -5.57 15.23 -5.22
CA LYS A 103 -7.02 15.31 -5.51
C LYS A 103 -7.48 14.30 -6.57
N ASP A 104 -6.56 13.82 -7.38
CA ASP A 104 -6.77 12.84 -8.45
C ASP A 104 -6.62 11.38 -7.98
N ILE A 105 -6.50 11.16 -6.67
CA ILE A 105 -6.36 9.82 -6.08
C ILE A 105 -7.44 9.59 -5.03
N ASP A 106 -8.19 8.52 -5.18
CA ASP A 106 -9.10 8.03 -4.15
C ASP A 106 -8.33 7.14 -3.18
N ILE A 107 -8.28 7.49 -1.90
CA ILE A 107 -7.60 6.70 -0.87
C ILE A 107 -8.56 6.29 0.25
N LEU A 108 -8.47 5.01 0.65
CA LEU A 108 -9.11 4.46 1.85
C LEU A 108 -8.04 4.05 2.85
N VAL A 109 -8.00 4.70 4.01
CA VAL A 109 -7.04 4.41 5.08
C VAL A 109 -7.71 3.61 6.19
N ILE A 110 -7.26 2.37 6.37
CA ILE A 110 -7.75 1.46 7.42
C ILE A 110 -6.67 1.31 8.49
N LYS A 111 -6.96 1.71 9.74
CA LYS A 111 -6.04 1.56 10.87
C LYS A 111 -6.61 0.65 11.94
N GLY A 112 -5.74 -0.13 12.57
CA GLY A 112 -6.09 -1.00 13.69
C GLY A 112 -6.03 -0.28 15.03
N LYS A 113 -6.99 -0.56 15.94
CA LYS A 113 -6.97 -0.03 17.32
C LYS A 113 -5.69 -0.43 18.07
N LYS A 114 -5.16 -1.62 17.76
CA LYS A 114 -3.96 -2.20 18.38
C LYS A 114 -2.69 -1.99 17.54
N ASP A 115 -2.81 -1.30 16.40
CA ASP A 115 -1.68 -1.01 15.51
C ASP A 115 -0.95 0.26 15.96
N ILE A 116 0.05 0.05 16.82
CA ILE A 116 0.90 1.13 17.32
C ILE A 116 1.80 1.72 16.24
N TYR A 117 2.20 0.91 15.22
CA TYR A 117 3.08 1.37 14.15
C TYR A 117 2.38 2.42 13.28
N SER A 118 1.20 2.11 12.75
CA SER A 118 0.47 3.07 11.93
C SER A 118 0.00 4.30 12.72
N ARG A 119 -0.22 4.15 14.02
CA ARG A 119 -0.62 5.28 14.88
C ARG A 119 0.50 6.30 15.04
N PHE A 120 1.76 5.87 15.22
CA PHE A 120 2.89 6.75 15.50
C PHE A 120 3.75 7.07 14.28
N LEU A 121 3.75 6.23 13.26
CA LEU A 121 4.66 6.35 12.12
C LEU A 121 3.94 6.77 10.83
N ASP A 122 2.63 7.04 10.89
CA ASP A 122 1.84 7.48 9.75
C ASP A 122 1.04 8.74 10.07
N GLY A 123 1.04 9.69 9.15
CA GLY A 123 0.36 10.96 9.30
C GLY A 123 -1.06 11.01 8.71
N HIS A 124 -1.50 9.98 7.96
CA HIS A 124 -2.84 9.99 7.37
C HIS A 124 -3.93 9.82 8.44
N PRO A 125 -5.05 10.56 8.36
CA PRO A 125 -6.23 10.24 9.15
C PRO A 125 -6.76 8.86 8.77
N ALA A 126 -7.37 8.15 9.72
CA ALA A 126 -8.03 6.89 9.42
C ALA A 126 -9.46 7.16 8.95
N ASP A 127 -9.84 6.59 7.80
CA ASP A 127 -11.24 6.57 7.34
C ASP A 127 -12.02 5.49 8.09
N VAL A 128 -11.38 4.36 8.37
CA VAL A 128 -11.95 3.24 9.11
C VAL A 128 -10.99 2.74 10.17
N VAL A 129 -11.51 2.51 11.39
CA VAL A 129 -10.76 1.92 12.48
C VAL A 129 -11.32 0.55 12.83
N VAL A 130 -10.47 -0.49 12.71
CA VAL A 130 -10.82 -1.90 12.96
C VAL A 130 -10.13 -2.45 14.21
N ASP A 131 -10.62 -3.55 14.76
CA ASP A 131 -9.96 -4.21 15.89
C ASP A 131 -8.83 -5.14 15.43
N SER A 132 -7.77 -4.54 14.91
CA SER A 132 -6.62 -5.22 14.32
C SER A 132 -5.33 -4.71 14.92
N ASN A 133 -4.29 -5.54 14.89
CA ASN A 133 -2.89 -5.14 15.07
C ASN A 133 -2.21 -4.98 13.70
N HIS A 134 -0.91 -4.63 13.68
CA HIS A 134 -0.18 -4.33 12.45
C HIS A 134 -0.02 -5.53 11.49
N PHE A 135 -0.18 -6.74 11.97
CA PHE A 135 0.22 -7.95 11.24
C PHE A 135 -0.95 -8.82 10.78
N ASP A 136 -2.20 -8.51 11.18
CA ASP A 136 -3.34 -9.38 10.96
C ASP A 136 -4.44 -8.86 10.02
N TYR A 137 -4.24 -7.69 9.40
CA TYR A 137 -5.23 -7.09 8.49
C TYR A 137 -5.71 -8.06 7.39
N GLU A 138 -4.79 -8.79 6.76
CA GLU A 138 -5.07 -9.71 5.67
C GLU A 138 -5.82 -10.97 6.08
N TYR A 139 -5.83 -11.28 7.37
CA TYR A 139 -6.51 -12.47 7.90
C TYR A 139 -7.92 -12.18 8.42
N ARG A 140 -8.29 -10.90 8.48
CA ARG A 140 -9.57 -10.47 9.05
C ARG A 140 -10.65 -10.36 7.99
N GLU A 141 -11.76 -11.07 8.21
CA GLU A 141 -12.89 -11.07 7.27
C GLU A 141 -13.60 -9.71 7.21
N ASP A 142 -13.67 -8.96 8.32
CA ASP A 142 -14.21 -7.60 8.34
C ASP A 142 -13.38 -6.64 7.47
N VAL A 143 -12.06 -6.75 7.49
CA VAL A 143 -11.17 -5.96 6.62
C VAL A 143 -11.34 -6.35 5.15
N LYS A 144 -11.40 -7.65 4.85
CA LYS A 144 -11.64 -8.13 3.48
C LYS A 144 -12.96 -7.63 2.93
N GLY A 145 -14.02 -7.67 3.74
CA GLY A 145 -15.34 -7.12 3.38
C GLY A 145 -15.27 -5.63 3.04
N LEU A 146 -14.63 -4.82 3.90
CA LEU A 146 -14.44 -3.38 3.66
C LEU A 146 -13.69 -3.10 2.34
N VAL A 147 -12.60 -3.82 2.10
CA VAL A 147 -11.80 -3.71 0.87
C VAL A 147 -12.65 -4.05 -0.35
N HIS A 148 -13.36 -5.16 -0.31
CA HIS A 148 -14.20 -5.62 -1.40
C HIS A 148 -15.36 -4.64 -1.70
N ASP A 149 -16.03 -4.16 -0.66
CA ASP A 149 -17.15 -3.23 -0.81
C ASP A 149 -16.67 -1.88 -1.37
N TRP A 150 -15.50 -1.42 -0.95
CA TRP A 150 -14.93 -0.18 -1.45
C TRP A 150 -14.52 -0.28 -2.93
N ILE A 151 -13.95 -1.41 -3.35
CA ILE A 151 -13.64 -1.67 -4.76
C ILE A 151 -14.90 -1.68 -5.61
N ARG A 152 -15.97 -2.34 -5.16
CA ARG A 152 -17.23 -2.48 -5.92
C ARG A 152 -18.07 -1.20 -6.02
N LYS A 153 -17.95 -0.28 -5.06
CA LYS A 153 -18.71 0.98 -5.11
C LYS A 153 -18.35 1.84 -6.30
N SER A 154 -17.13 1.79 -6.75
CA SER A 154 -16.62 2.60 -7.85
C SER A 154 -16.97 2.08 -9.24
N ASP A 155 -17.39 0.81 -9.36
CA ASP A 155 -17.84 0.25 -10.65
C ASP A 155 -19.25 0.79 -11.05
N LYS A 156 -19.85 1.64 -10.21
CA LYS A 156 -21.22 2.15 -10.39
C LYS A 156 -21.31 3.66 -10.66
N ASP A 157 -20.19 4.36 -10.56
CA ASP A 157 -20.06 5.79 -10.85
C ASP A 157 -19.30 6.01 -12.17
#